data_1f97071c3f3d4ba6993de3b7c509bf29
#
_entry.id   1f97071c3f3d4ba6993de3b7c509bf29
#
_cell.length_a   1.000
_cell.length_b   1.000
_cell.length_c   1.000
_cell.angle_alpha   90.00
_cell.angle_beta   90.00
_cell.angle_gamma   90.00
#
_symmetry.space_group_name_H-M   'P 1'
#
loop_
_entity.id
_entity.type
_entity.pdbx_description
1 polymer ?
#
loop_
_entity_poly.entity_id
_entity_poly.type
_entity_poly.pdbx_seq_one_letter_code
_entity_poly.pdbx_strand_id
1 'polypeptide(L)'
;TSILSSMDAASREEFDFLSNITMQWNLLMDFVCYIERHNIDSAERFIASIETIDRVDFMYGIFSGLLPRQTVKEALEGNLEALDTDSPIFRHYVSVERARWLIEHEKDVRTRISTFLKVYWEQVFSRLWQDIGVRELDCLADERRLLGQIGAESYIRNCHPQIVIEQGAIRFEKQVELSYRRTDIENVVVIISAFIAPDLMVNCVEGCLTIYKGISLPLRSSVEVSEEI
;
A
#
# COMPACT_ATOMS: atom_id res chain seq x y z
N THR A 1 -18.39 13.39 7.63
CA THR A 1 -19.12 12.10 7.47
C THR A 1 -18.09 11.05 7.08
N SER A 2 -18.01 9.93 7.82
CA SER A 2 -17.09 8.84 7.49
C SER A 2 -17.45 8.26 6.12
N ILE A 3 -16.45 7.97 5.28
CA ILE A 3 -16.63 7.31 3.98
C ILE A 3 -17.42 5.99 4.16
N LEU A 4 -17.16 5.28 5.24
CA LEU A 4 -17.86 4.02 5.57
C LEU A 4 -19.36 4.21 5.80
N SER A 5 -19.80 5.40 6.20
CA SER A 5 -21.23 5.66 6.41
C SER A 5 -22.03 5.76 5.11
N SER A 6 -21.38 5.94 3.97
CA SER A 6 -22.03 5.96 2.65
C SER A 6 -22.18 4.58 2.01
N MET A 7 -21.57 3.55 2.60
CA MET A 7 -21.66 2.17 2.11
C MET A 7 -22.90 1.48 2.67
N ASP A 8 -23.50 0.59 1.88
CA ASP A 8 -24.56 -0.31 2.35
C ASP A 8 -24.05 -1.34 3.37
N ALA A 9 -24.95 -2.05 4.04
CA ALA A 9 -24.58 -3.00 5.10
C ALA A 9 -23.73 -4.16 4.57
N ALA A 10 -24.04 -4.70 3.40
CA ALA A 10 -23.30 -5.81 2.81
C ALA A 10 -21.87 -5.40 2.43
N SER A 11 -21.73 -4.22 1.83
CA SER A 11 -20.42 -3.66 1.49
C SER A 11 -19.56 -3.38 2.73
N ARG A 12 -20.17 -2.98 3.86
CA ARG A 12 -19.45 -2.79 5.13
C ARG A 12 -18.97 -4.12 5.72
N GLU A 13 -19.82 -5.14 5.70
CA GLU A 13 -19.46 -6.49 6.17
C GLU A 13 -18.29 -7.06 5.34
N GLU A 14 -18.33 -6.87 4.02
CA GLU A 14 -17.24 -7.28 3.14
C GLU A 14 -15.96 -6.48 3.39
N PHE A 15 -16.06 -5.16 3.61
CA PHE A 15 -14.93 -4.32 4.01
C PHE A 15 -14.28 -4.82 5.30
N ASP A 16 -15.07 -5.11 6.32
CA ASP A 16 -14.57 -5.60 7.61
C ASP A 16 -13.91 -6.97 7.47
N PHE A 17 -14.50 -7.87 6.69
CA PHE A 17 -13.90 -9.17 6.41
C PHE A 17 -12.54 -9.04 5.70
N LEU A 18 -12.50 -8.29 4.59
CA LEU A 18 -11.27 -8.07 3.83
C LEU A 18 -10.23 -7.32 4.65
N SER A 19 -10.64 -6.33 5.44
CA SER A 19 -9.75 -5.61 6.36
C SER A 19 -9.08 -6.56 7.35
N ASN A 20 -9.81 -7.52 7.89
CA ASN A 20 -9.26 -8.51 8.82
C ASN A 20 -8.23 -9.43 8.16
N ILE A 21 -8.46 -9.89 6.93
CA ILE A 21 -7.54 -10.81 6.26
C ILE A 21 -6.35 -10.10 5.62
N THR A 22 -6.45 -8.81 5.28
CA THR A 22 -5.41 -7.99 4.67
C THR A 22 -4.71 -7.06 5.66
N MET A 23 -4.81 -7.30 6.95
CA MET A 23 -4.23 -6.45 8.00
C MET A 23 -4.60 -4.97 7.84
N GLN A 24 -5.90 -4.70 7.87
CA GLN A 24 -6.44 -3.34 7.69
C GLN A 24 -6.04 -2.73 6.34
N TRP A 25 -6.06 -3.52 5.28
CA TRP A 25 -5.70 -3.14 3.91
C TRP A 25 -4.23 -2.82 3.67
N ASN A 26 -3.39 -2.88 4.70
CA ASN A 26 -1.96 -2.58 4.57
C ASN A 26 -1.26 -3.49 3.55
N LEU A 27 -1.65 -4.75 3.47
CA LEU A 27 -1.04 -5.70 2.53
C LEU A 27 -1.27 -5.34 1.06
N LEU A 28 -2.37 -4.66 0.72
CA LEU A 28 -2.63 -4.23 -0.65
C LEU A 28 -1.76 -3.05 -1.09
N MET A 29 -1.18 -2.31 -0.16
CA MET A 29 -0.26 -1.22 -0.49
C MET A 29 1.05 -1.73 -1.11
N ASP A 30 1.38 -2.99 -0.93
CA ASP A 30 2.61 -3.59 -1.43
C ASP A 30 2.57 -4.00 -2.91
N PHE A 31 1.42 -3.80 -3.57
CA PHE A 31 1.32 -3.95 -5.01
C PHE A 31 1.96 -2.80 -5.81
N VAL A 32 2.53 -1.80 -5.16
CA VAL A 32 3.14 -0.64 -5.84
C VAL A 32 4.23 -1.07 -6.82
N CYS A 33 5.13 -1.96 -6.42
CA CYS A 33 6.18 -2.46 -7.32
C CYS A 33 5.60 -3.22 -8.51
N TYR A 34 4.47 -3.91 -8.33
CA TYR A 34 3.74 -4.56 -9.42
C TYR A 34 3.13 -3.52 -10.36
N ILE A 35 2.47 -2.52 -9.81
CA ILE A 35 1.84 -1.41 -10.55
C ILE A 35 2.88 -0.68 -11.40
N GLU A 36 4.05 -0.36 -10.83
CA GLU A 36 5.13 0.32 -11.52
C GLU A 36 5.71 -0.55 -12.64
N ARG A 37 6.02 -1.82 -12.35
CA ARG A 37 6.61 -2.77 -13.32
C ARG A 37 5.71 -3.01 -14.53
N HIS A 38 4.40 -2.99 -14.36
CA HIS A 38 3.41 -3.22 -15.41
C HIS A 38 2.83 -1.93 -16.01
N ASN A 39 3.36 -0.74 -15.63
CA ASN A 39 2.88 0.56 -16.08
C ASN A 39 1.36 0.72 -15.94
N ILE A 40 0.84 0.35 -14.76
CA ILE A 40 -0.58 0.52 -14.44
C ILE A 40 -0.78 1.97 -13.98
N ASP A 41 -1.56 2.72 -14.74
CA ASP A 41 -1.70 4.17 -14.62
C ASP A 41 -3.08 4.63 -14.10
N SER A 42 -3.98 3.68 -13.80
CA SER A 42 -5.29 4.00 -13.24
C SER A 42 -5.79 2.93 -12.26
N ALA A 43 -6.70 3.34 -11.38
CA ALA A 43 -7.32 2.44 -10.41
C ALA A 43 -8.13 1.33 -11.11
N GLU A 44 -8.84 1.66 -12.18
CA GLU A 44 -9.63 0.69 -12.95
C GLU A 44 -8.74 -0.38 -13.57
N ARG A 45 -7.59 0.01 -14.14
CA ARG A 45 -6.62 -0.94 -14.68
C ARG A 45 -5.99 -1.80 -13.59
N PHE A 46 -5.69 -1.22 -12.43
CA PHE A 46 -5.20 -1.98 -11.28
C PHE A 46 -6.24 -3.00 -10.82
N ILE A 47 -7.47 -2.58 -10.57
CA ILE A 47 -8.56 -3.47 -10.14
C ILE A 47 -8.77 -4.61 -11.14
N ALA A 48 -8.81 -4.29 -12.44
CA ALA A 48 -8.92 -5.31 -13.48
C ALA A 48 -7.73 -6.27 -13.53
N SER A 49 -6.52 -5.79 -13.21
CA SER A 49 -5.32 -6.63 -13.20
C SER A 49 -5.31 -7.65 -12.07
N ILE A 50 -5.98 -7.37 -10.93
CA ILE A 50 -6.01 -8.27 -9.77
C ILE A 50 -6.45 -9.69 -10.17
N GLU A 51 -7.40 -9.82 -11.07
CA GLU A 51 -7.89 -11.13 -11.52
C GLU A 51 -6.89 -11.88 -12.41
N THR A 52 -5.99 -11.17 -13.06
CA THR A 52 -5.03 -11.71 -14.04
C THR A 52 -3.60 -11.77 -13.54
N ILE A 53 -3.27 -11.17 -12.40
CA ILE A 53 -1.96 -11.28 -11.74
C ILE A 53 -1.61 -12.77 -11.56
N ASP A 54 -0.38 -13.16 -11.84
CA ASP A 54 0.11 -14.50 -11.52
C ASP A 54 -0.15 -14.85 -10.04
N ARG A 55 -0.46 -16.11 -9.75
CA ARG A 55 -0.84 -16.55 -8.39
C ARG A 55 0.26 -16.29 -7.37
N VAL A 56 1.52 -16.52 -7.76
CA VAL A 56 2.66 -16.28 -6.88
C VAL A 56 2.83 -14.79 -6.63
N ASP A 57 2.73 -13.97 -7.68
CA ASP A 57 2.83 -12.50 -7.58
C ASP A 57 1.70 -11.93 -6.72
N PHE A 58 0.47 -12.42 -6.89
CA PHE A 58 -0.66 -11.99 -6.07
C PHE A 58 -0.44 -12.31 -4.59
N MET A 59 -0.13 -13.57 -4.26
CA MET A 59 0.09 -13.97 -2.86
C MET A 59 1.35 -13.36 -2.27
N TYR A 60 2.39 -13.15 -3.08
CA TYR A 60 3.59 -12.42 -2.65
C TYR A 60 3.24 -10.98 -2.23
N GLY A 61 2.41 -10.29 -3.01
CA GLY A 61 1.86 -8.98 -2.66
C GLY A 61 1.00 -9.02 -1.39
N ILE A 62 0.09 -10.00 -1.27
CA ILE A 62 -0.74 -10.20 -0.07
C ILE A 62 0.10 -10.45 1.19
N PHE A 63 1.26 -11.07 1.07
CA PHE A 63 2.21 -11.23 2.18
C PHE A 63 3.24 -10.10 2.29
N SER A 64 3.05 -8.99 1.58
CA SER A 64 3.92 -7.80 1.63
C SER A 64 5.40 -8.12 1.37
N GLY A 65 5.69 -9.13 0.57
CA GLY A 65 7.07 -9.59 0.34
C GLY A 65 7.78 -10.13 1.59
N LEU A 66 7.06 -10.36 2.69
CA LEU A 66 7.61 -10.88 3.95
C LEU A 66 8.05 -12.34 3.87
N LEU A 67 7.58 -13.05 2.85
CA LEU A 67 7.99 -14.41 2.51
C LEU A 67 8.75 -14.42 1.19
N PRO A 68 9.79 -15.25 1.06
CA PRO A 68 10.43 -15.48 -0.24
C PRO A 68 9.41 -15.98 -1.29
N ARG A 69 9.54 -15.55 -2.54
CA ARG A 69 8.66 -16.00 -3.64
C ARG A 69 8.64 -17.52 -3.77
N GLN A 70 9.77 -18.16 -3.56
CA GLN A 70 9.88 -19.62 -3.61
C GLN A 70 9.02 -20.30 -2.54
N THR A 71 9.00 -19.75 -1.32
CA THR A 71 8.13 -20.22 -0.22
C THR A 71 6.65 -20.09 -0.59
N VAL A 72 6.25 -18.95 -1.15
CA VAL A 72 4.87 -18.73 -1.62
C VAL A 72 4.50 -19.72 -2.72
N LYS A 73 5.40 -19.96 -3.67
CA LYS A 73 5.20 -20.93 -4.76
C LYS A 73 5.01 -22.34 -4.22
N GLU A 74 5.89 -22.80 -3.33
CA GLU A 74 5.78 -24.12 -2.70
C GLU A 74 4.47 -24.31 -1.95
N ALA A 75 4.04 -23.28 -1.19
CA ALA A 75 2.76 -23.33 -0.49
C ALA A 75 1.56 -23.42 -1.46
N LEU A 76 1.58 -22.68 -2.57
CA LEU A 76 0.54 -22.76 -3.61
C LEU A 76 0.53 -24.09 -4.36
N GLU A 77 1.66 -24.81 -4.40
CA GLU A 77 1.80 -26.16 -4.95
C GLU A 77 1.40 -27.26 -3.93
N GLY A 78 0.99 -26.88 -2.71
CA GLY A 78 0.45 -27.77 -1.68
C GLY A 78 1.40 -28.04 -0.50
N ASN A 79 2.63 -27.54 -0.51
CA ASN A 79 3.56 -27.65 0.62
C ASN A 79 3.31 -26.52 1.63
N LEU A 80 2.23 -26.65 2.42
CA LEU A 80 1.88 -25.65 3.43
C LEU A 80 2.88 -25.55 4.60
N GLU A 81 3.75 -26.55 4.78
CA GLU A 81 4.81 -26.52 5.80
C GLU A 81 5.88 -25.46 5.47
N ALA A 82 6.04 -25.10 4.20
CA ALA A 82 6.92 -24.02 3.78
C ALA A 82 6.58 -22.66 4.45
N LEU A 83 5.34 -22.48 4.91
CA LEU A 83 4.89 -21.28 5.63
C LEU A 83 5.35 -21.23 7.09
N ASP A 84 5.88 -22.33 7.64
CA ASP A 84 6.40 -22.42 9.01
C ASP A 84 7.81 -21.78 9.06
N THR A 85 7.89 -20.51 8.72
CA THR A 85 9.13 -19.73 8.71
C THR A 85 9.47 -19.20 10.11
N ASP A 86 10.76 -19.09 10.40
CA ASP A 86 11.26 -18.45 11.61
C ASP A 86 11.35 -16.92 11.51
N SER A 87 10.86 -16.31 10.42
CA SER A 87 10.87 -14.86 10.25
C SER A 87 10.04 -14.16 11.35
N PRO A 88 10.67 -13.42 12.29
CA PRO A 88 9.93 -12.73 13.34
C PRO A 88 8.98 -11.67 12.78
N ILE A 89 9.39 -11.01 11.69
CA ILE A 89 8.59 -9.97 11.03
C ILE A 89 7.33 -10.59 10.43
N PHE A 90 7.46 -11.70 9.70
CA PHE A 90 6.30 -12.37 9.14
C PHE A 90 5.32 -12.81 10.23
N ARG A 91 5.83 -13.48 11.28
CA ARG A 91 4.99 -13.96 12.41
C ARG A 91 4.35 -12.83 13.21
N HIS A 92 4.95 -11.65 13.23
CA HIS A 92 4.36 -10.47 13.86
C HIS A 92 3.13 -9.98 13.12
N TYR A 93 3.16 -9.99 11.79
CA TYR A 93 2.09 -9.46 10.95
C TYR A 93 1.09 -10.52 10.50
N VAL A 94 1.53 -11.75 10.23
CA VAL A 94 0.68 -12.81 9.68
C VAL A 94 0.88 -14.10 10.48
N SER A 95 -0.19 -14.59 11.13
CA SER A 95 -0.10 -15.91 11.75
C SER A 95 0.00 -17.01 10.69
N VAL A 96 0.65 -18.12 11.01
CA VAL A 96 0.80 -19.26 10.10
C VAL A 96 -0.57 -19.80 9.67
N GLU A 97 -1.53 -19.89 10.60
CA GLU A 97 -2.90 -20.34 10.31
C GLU A 97 -3.59 -19.42 9.30
N ARG A 98 -3.43 -18.09 9.45
CA ARG A 98 -3.96 -17.12 8.48
C ARG A 98 -3.28 -17.26 7.13
N ALA A 99 -1.97 -17.44 7.10
CA ALA A 99 -1.23 -17.64 5.86
C ALA A 99 -1.70 -18.89 5.12
N ARG A 100 -1.86 -20.00 5.82
CA ARG A 100 -2.38 -21.26 5.26
C ARG A 100 -3.79 -21.05 4.71
N TRP A 101 -4.67 -20.41 5.48
CA TRP A 101 -6.03 -20.12 5.03
C TRP A 101 -6.04 -19.26 3.76
N LEU A 102 -5.21 -18.21 3.68
CA LEU A 102 -5.09 -17.35 2.50
C LEU A 102 -4.60 -18.11 1.26
N ILE A 103 -3.63 -19.01 1.41
CA ILE A 103 -3.15 -19.88 0.32
C ILE A 103 -4.24 -20.82 -0.17
N GLU A 104 -4.95 -21.46 0.74
CA GLU A 104 -6.04 -22.41 0.42
C GLU A 104 -7.23 -21.73 -0.25
N HIS A 105 -7.49 -20.47 0.10
CA HIS A 105 -8.63 -19.69 -0.42
C HIS A 105 -8.20 -18.58 -1.40
N GLU A 106 -6.98 -18.66 -1.97
CA GLU A 106 -6.40 -17.62 -2.83
C GLU A 106 -7.37 -17.11 -3.89
N LYS A 107 -8.01 -18.02 -4.60
CA LYS A 107 -8.93 -17.66 -5.68
C LYS A 107 -10.17 -16.91 -5.19
N ASP A 108 -10.73 -17.33 -4.07
CA ASP A 108 -11.90 -16.67 -3.46
C ASP A 108 -11.52 -15.28 -2.94
N VAL A 109 -10.41 -15.17 -2.21
CA VAL A 109 -9.86 -13.91 -1.69
C VAL A 109 -9.60 -12.92 -2.84
N ARG A 110 -8.98 -13.37 -3.91
CA ARG A 110 -8.71 -12.56 -5.11
C ARG A 110 -9.99 -11.99 -5.71
N THR A 111 -10.99 -12.85 -5.94
CA THR A 111 -12.29 -12.45 -6.51
C THR A 111 -13.01 -11.47 -5.60
N ARG A 112 -12.99 -11.70 -4.30
CA ARG A 112 -13.61 -10.82 -3.31
C ARG A 112 -12.92 -9.44 -3.28
N ILE A 113 -11.60 -9.40 -3.25
CA ILE A 113 -10.84 -8.14 -3.29
C ILE A 113 -11.15 -7.36 -4.58
N SER A 114 -11.06 -8.01 -5.74
CA SER A 114 -11.34 -7.37 -7.03
C SER A 114 -12.77 -6.82 -7.08
N THR A 115 -13.75 -7.62 -6.70
CA THR A 115 -15.16 -7.23 -6.68
C THR A 115 -15.41 -6.06 -5.72
N PHE A 116 -14.87 -6.15 -4.50
CA PHE A 116 -15.03 -5.09 -3.50
C PHE A 116 -14.40 -3.77 -3.98
N LEU A 117 -13.16 -3.81 -4.44
CA LEU A 117 -12.46 -2.62 -4.91
C LEU A 117 -13.17 -1.97 -6.10
N LYS A 118 -13.75 -2.77 -7.00
CA LYS A 118 -14.55 -2.25 -8.12
C LYS A 118 -15.79 -1.49 -7.61
N VAL A 119 -16.56 -2.10 -6.75
CA VAL A 119 -17.77 -1.46 -6.17
C VAL A 119 -17.40 -0.21 -5.38
N TYR A 120 -16.36 -0.29 -4.54
CA TYR A 120 -15.86 0.83 -3.75
C TYR A 120 -15.38 1.98 -4.64
N TRP A 121 -14.63 1.69 -5.70
CA TRP A 121 -14.18 2.70 -6.67
C TRP A 121 -15.36 3.38 -7.36
N GLU A 122 -16.26 2.60 -7.94
CA GLU A 122 -17.39 3.13 -8.73
C GLU A 122 -18.38 3.94 -7.89
N GLN A 123 -18.70 3.47 -6.69
CA GLN A 123 -19.75 4.07 -5.87
C GLN A 123 -19.27 5.18 -4.92
N VAL A 124 -18.01 5.09 -4.46
CA VAL A 124 -17.54 5.93 -3.35
C VAL A 124 -16.30 6.73 -3.76
N PHE A 125 -15.21 6.04 -4.10
CA PHE A 125 -13.90 6.68 -4.13
C PHE A 125 -13.66 7.52 -5.38
N SER A 126 -14.21 7.15 -6.53
CA SER A 126 -14.01 7.89 -7.78
C SER A 126 -14.45 9.35 -7.69
N ARG A 127 -15.54 9.63 -6.97
CA ARG A 127 -16.02 11.01 -6.75
C ARG A 127 -15.08 11.80 -5.83
N LEU A 128 -14.63 11.16 -4.76
CA LEU A 128 -13.67 11.76 -3.84
C LEU A 128 -12.33 12.01 -4.55
N TRP A 129 -11.93 11.07 -5.40
CA TRP A 129 -10.68 11.15 -6.17
C TRP A 129 -10.65 12.32 -7.14
N GLN A 130 -11.78 12.71 -7.74
CA GLN A 130 -11.85 13.89 -8.62
C GLN A 130 -11.38 15.17 -7.92
N ASP A 131 -11.70 15.31 -6.62
CA ASP A 131 -11.29 16.50 -5.84
C ASP A 131 -9.85 16.35 -5.27
N ILE A 132 -9.48 15.17 -4.81
CA ILE A 132 -8.19 14.90 -4.17
C ILE A 132 -7.09 14.73 -5.22
N GLY A 133 -7.35 14.00 -6.29
CA GLY A 133 -6.35 13.65 -7.30
C GLY A 133 -5.72 14.86 -7.97
N VAL A 134 -6.51 15.91 -8.27
CA VAL A 134 -5.97 17.16 -8.81
C VAL A 134 -4.95 17.78 -7.85
N ARG A 135 -5.26 17.80 -6.56
CA ARG A 135 -4.37 18.38 -5.55
C ARG A 135 -3.14 17.52 -5.31
N GLU A 136 -3.27 16.20 -5.33
CA GLU A 136 -2.11 15.31 -5.26
C GLU A 136 -1.20 15.47 -6.47
N LEU A 137 -1.74 15.68 -7.67
CA LEU A 137 -0.94 15.97 -8.87
C LEU A 137 -0.19 17.31 -8.75
N ASP A 138 -0.82 18.36 -8.22
CA ASP A 138 -0.15 19.64 -7.96
C ASP A 138 0.98 19.47 -6.94
N CYS A 139 0.71 18.76 -5.83
CA CYS A 139 1.75 18.43 -4.85
C CYS A 139 2.87 17.60 -5.47
N LEU A 140 2.56 16.62 -6.32
CA LEU A 140 3.58 15.81 -7.02
C LEU A 140 4.49 16.67 -7.90
N ALA A 141 3.93 17.68 -8.58
CA ALA A 141 4.73 18.62 -9.37
C ALA A 141 5.71 19.42 -8.51
N ASP A 142 5.26 19.89 -7.34
CA ASP A 142 6.10 20.60 -6.38
C ASP A 142 7.18 19.70 -5.77
N GLU A 143 6.83 18.46 -5.42
CA GLU A 143 7.78 17.47 -4.91
C GLU A 143 8.84 17.09 -5.93
N ARG A 144 8.47 16.94 -7.19
CA ARG A 144 9.45 16.71 -8.29
C ARG A 144 10.41 17.89 -8.45
N ARG A 145 9.90 19.12 -8.31
CA ARG A 145 10.73 20.32 -8.35
C ARG A 145 11.71 20.35 -7.17
N LEU A 146 11.21 20.05 -5.96
CA LEU A 146 12.04 19.97 -4.76
C LEU A 146 13.13 18.90 -4.89
N LEU A 147 12.79 17.70 -5.36
CA LEU A 147 13.74 16.62 -5.64
C LEU A 147 14.86 17.09 -6.58
N GLY A 148 14.51 17.80 -7.65
CA GLY A 148 15.49 18.37 -8.59
C GLY A 148 16.40 19.43 -7.98
N GLN A 149 15.92 20.17 -6.98
CA GLN A 149 16.69 21.22 -6.29
C GLN A 149 17.66 20.69 -5.24
N ILE A 150 17.22 19.73 -4.42
CA ILE A 150 18.00 19.28 -3.24
C ILE A 150 18.68 17.92 -3.43
N GLY A 151 18.36 17.21 -4.50
CA GLY A 151 18.89 15.87 -4.80
C GLY A 151 18.22 14.75 -4.00
N ALA A 152 18.41 13.52 -4.45
CA ALA A 152 17.66 12.36 -3.97
C ALA A 152 17.84 12.06 -2.47
N GLU A 153 19.08 12.07 -1.97
CA GLU A 153 19.36 11.76 -0.57
C GLU A 153 18.74 12.77 0.38
N SER A 154 18.91 14.07 0.10
CA SER A 154 18.30 15.15 0.89
C SER A 154 16.76 15.09 0.81
N TYR A 155 16.23 14.75 -0.35
CA TYR A 155 14.80 14.61 -0.55
C TYR A 155 14.21 13.45 0.27
N ILE A 156 14.84 12.26 0.24
CA ILE A 156 14.42 11.11 1.04
C ILE A 156 14.43 11.46 2.53
N ARG A 157 15.50 12.09 3.02
CA ARG A 157 15.61 12.55 4.42
C ARG A 157 14.49 13.52 4.80
N ASN A 158 14.05 14.36 3.87
CA ASN A 158 12.97 15.33 4.08
C ASN A 158 11.56 14.73 3.95
N CYS A 159 11.43 13.47 3.52
CA CYS A 159 10.09 12.85 3.43
C CYS A 159 9.43 12.71 4.80
N HIS A 160 10.20 12.42 5.86
CA HIS A 160 9.68 12.31 7.21
C HIS A 160 10.81 12.49 8.26
N PRO A 161 10.54 13.10 9.43
CA PRO A 161 11.54 13.29 10.50
C PRO A 161 12.17 11.98 11.02
N GLN A 162 11.46 10.87 10.94
CA GLN A 162 11.92 9.54 11.38
C GLN A 162 12.82 8.84 10.34
N ILE A 163 13.16 9.49 9.23
CA ILE A 163 14.07 8.92 8.23
C ILE A 163 15.49 9.41 8.51
N VAL A 164 16.39 8.49 8.80
CA VAL A 164 17.80 8.75 9.06
C VAL A 164 18.66 8.05 8.01
N ILE A 165 19.54 8.80 7.34
CA ILE A 165 20.47 8.26 6.35
C ILE A 165 21.89 8.42 6.90
N GLU A 166 22.51 7.32 7.30
CA GLU A 166 23.83 7.27 7.90
C GLU A 166 24.59 6.00 7.52
N GLN A 167 25.92 6.10 7.42
CA GLN A 167 26.81 4.95 7.26
C GLN A 167 26.43 3.97 6.13
N GLY A 168 25.85 4.48 5.05
CA GLY A 168 25.42 3.64 3.92
C GLY A 168 24.13 2.86 4.14
N ALA A 169 23.34 3.23 5.14
CA ALA A 169 22.01 2.67 5.41
C ALA A 169 20.94 3.76 5.48
N ILE A 170 19.72 3.38 5.18
CA ILE A 170 18.51 4.17 5.42
C ILE A 170 17.78 3.50 6.57
N ARG A 171 17.61 4.24 7.68
CA ARG A 171 16.91 3.78 8.88
C ARG A 171 15.60 4.53 9.05
N PHE A 172 14.61 3.84 9.56
CA PHE A 172 13.29 4.35 9.85
C PHE A 172 13.02 4.14 11.34
N GLU A 173 13.01 5.23 12.10
CA GLU A 173 12.83 5.23 13.55
C GLU A 173 11.33 5.10 13.89
N LYS A 174 10.81 3.88 13.83
CA LYS A 174 9.43 3.51 14.14
C LYS A 174 9.39 2.66 15.42
N GLN A 175 8.19 2.19 15.82
CA GLN A 175 8.04 1.24 16.93
C GLN A 175 8.89 -0.03 16.74
N VAL A 176 9.02 -0.48 15.48
CA VAL A 176 10.01 -1.45 15.05
C VAL A 176 10.98 -0.72 14.14
N GLU A 177 12.24 -0.62 14.55
CA GLU A 177 13.28 -0.01 13.74
C GLU A 177 13.51 -0.84 12.49
N LEU A 178 13.40 -0.19 11.33
CA LEU A 178 13.71 -0.80 10.04
C LEU A 178 15.00 -0.17 9.50
N SER A 179 15.89 -1.00 9.00
CA SER A 179 17.17 -0.54 8.42
C SER A 179 17.48 -1.30 7.15
N TYR A 180 17.73 -0.57 6.09
CA TYR A 180 18.08 -1.13 4.77
C TYR A 180 19.43 -0.60 4.35
N ARG A 181 20.36 -1.50 3.99
CA ARG A 181 21.66 -1.07 3.42
C ARG A 181 21.43 -0.50 2.04
N ARG A 182 22.10 0.59 1.73
CA ARG A 182 22.01 1.24 0.43
C ARG A 182 22.40 0.33 -0.74
N THR A 183 23.30 -0.62 -0.49
CA THR A 183 23.71 -1.64 -1.48
C THR A 183 22.60 -2.63 -1.82
N ASP A 184 21.61 -2.77 -0.95
CA ASP A 184 20.50 -3.71 -1.12
C ASP A 184 19.27 -3.01 -1.74
N ILE A 185 19.37 -1.69 -2.01
CA ILE A 185 18.32 -0.87 -2.60
C ILE A 185 18.72 -0.58 -4.06
N GLU A 186 17.95 -1.11 -4.98
CA GLU A 186 18.11 -0.87 -6.42
C GLU A 186 17.32 0.36 -6.87
N ASN A 187 16.15 0.57 -6.26
CA ASN A 187 15.22 1.63 -6.62
C ASN A 187 14.54 2.22 -5.40
N VAL A 188 14.19 3.51 -5.45
CA VAL A 188 13.40 4.19 -4.42
C VAL A 188 12.19 4.83 -5.07
N VAL A 189 11.02 4.44 -4.60
CA VAL A 189 9.73 5.02 -5.01
C VAL A 189 9.19 5.84 -3.85
N VAL A 190 8.87 7.11 -4.09
CA VAL A 190 8.16 7.93 -3.11
C VAL A 190 6.74 8.17 -3.59
N ILE A 191 5.79 7.70 -2.80
CA ILE A 191 4.36 7.86 -3.05
C ILE A 191 3.87 9.00 -2.17
N ILE A 192 3.26 9.99 -2.80
CA ILE A 192 2.65 11.13 -2.12
C ILE A 192 1.19 10.80 -1.86
N SER A 193 0.73 10.94 -0.62
CA SER A 193 -0.65 10.64 -0.29
C SER A 193 -1.19 11.54 0.82
N ALA A 194 -2.40 12.04 0.60
CA ALA A 194 -3.17 12.79 1.60
C ALA A 194 -3.73 11.89 2.72
N PHE A 195 -3.70 10.58 2.54
CA PHE A 195 -4.30 9.63 3.48
C PHE A 195 -3.33 9.07 4.51
N ILE A 196 -2.03 9.38 4.40
CA ILE A 196 -0.97 8.81 5.23
C ILE A 196 -0.52 9.77 6.34
N ALA A 197 -0.68 11.08 6.14
CA ALA A 197 -0.25 12.05 7.14
C ALA A 197 -1.00 11.89 8.48
N PRO A 198 -0.34 11.94 9.64
CA PRO A 198 1.07 12.26 9.83
C PRO A 198 2.00 11.03 9.85
N ASP A 199 1.49 9.85 9.54
CA ASP A 199 2.22 8.60 9.67
C ASP A 199 3.30 8.42 8.59
N LEU A 200 4.31 7.63 8.91
CA LEU A 200 5.31 7.16 7.96
C LEU A 200 5.04 5.69 7.64
N MET A 201 4.79 5.40 6.38
CA MET A 201 4.76 4.04 5.89
C MET A 201 5.93 3.79 4.96
N VAL A 202 6.53 2.63 5.08
CA VAL A 202 7.71 2.23 4.31
C VAL A 202 7.71 0.72 4.14
N ASN A 203 8.09 0.28 2.95
CA ASN A 203 8.29 -1.11 2.61
C ASN A 203 9.49 -1.26 1.68
N CYS A 204 10.17 -2.40 1.72
CA CYS A 204 11.24 -2.73 0.79
C CYS A 204 11.04 -4.15 0.28
N VAL A 205 10.73 -4.26 -1.00
CA VAL A 205 10.45 -5.52 -1.68
C VAL A 205 11.37 -5.64 -2.88
N GLU A 206 12.14 -6.73 -2.95
CA GLU A 206 13.03 -7.02 -4.08
C GLU A 206 13.94 -5.83 -4.47
N GLY A 207 14.54 -5.16 -3.48
CA GLY A 207 15.42 -4.00 -3.72
C GLY A 207 14.68 -2.70 -4.04
N CYS A 208 13.35 -2.71 -4.14
CA CYS A 208 12.55 -1.51 -4.32
C CYS A 208 12.08 -0.99 -2.94
N LEU A 209 12.68 0.11 -2.49
CA LEU A 209 12.27 0.82 -1.28
C LEU A 209 11.13 1.77 -1.60
N THR A 210 9.95 1.51 -1.05
CA THR A 210 8.78 2.38 -1.18
C THR A 210 8.60 3.20 0.08
N ILE A 211 8.53 4.53 -0.04
CA ILE A 211 8.29 5.47 1.05
C ILE A 211 6.98 6.19 0.76
N TYR A 212 6.03 6.08 1.68
CA TYR A 212 4.77 6.81 1.58
C TYR A 212 4.89 8.12 2.36
N LYS A 213 4.92 9.23 1.60
CA LYS A 213 5.01 10.58 2.15
C LYS A 213 3.61 11.17 2.32
N GLY A 214 3.24 11.43 3.58
CA GLY A 214 2.01 12.14 3.88
C GLY A 214 2.07 13.60 3.44
N ILE A 215 1.01 14.10 2.83
CA ILE A 215 0.83 15.52 2.51
C ILE A 215 -0.41 16.06 3.22
N SER A 216 -0.32 17.31 3.68
CA SER A 216 -1.48 18.02 4.22
C SER A 216 -2.19 18.72 3.07
N LEU A 217 -3.36 18.23 2.70
CA LEU A 217 -4.22 18.98 1.80
C LEU A 217 -4.90 20.12 2.58
N PRO A 218 -4.85 21.37 2.10
CA PRO A 218 -5.61 22.44 2.73
C PRO A 218 -7.09 22.07 2.72
N LEU A 219 -7.70 21.99 3.90
CA LEU A 219 -9.14 21.84 4.01
C LEU A 219 -9.79 22.99 3.22
N ARG A 220 -10.67 22.69 2.28
CA ARG A 220 -11.58 23.73 1.78
C ARG A 220 -12.31 24.25 3.01
N SER A 221 -12.13 25.53 3.30
CA SER A 221 -13.04 26.23 4.21
C SER A 221 -14.45 25.88 3.77
N SER A 222 -15.24 25.30 4.68
CA SER A 222 -16.65 25.03 4.47
C SER A 222 -17.26 26.21 3.69
N VAL A 223 -17.82 25.89 2.53
CA VAL A 223 -18.66 26.84 1.79
C VAL A 223 -19.62 27.41 2.83
N GLU A 224 -19.52 28.71 3.11
CA GLU A 224 -20.57 29.43 3.79
C GLU A 224 -21.84 29.17 2.99
N VAL A 225 -22.69 28.33 3.53
CA VAL A 225 -24.08 28.27 3.09
C VAL A 225 -24.65 29.63 3.51
N SER A 226 -24.66 30.57 2.59
CA SER A 226 -25.44 31.78 2.75
C SER A 226 -26.88 31.32 2.90
N GLU A 227 -27.37 31.39 4.13
CA GLU A 227 -28.80 31.42 4.42
C GLU A 227 -29.33 32.69 3.79
N GLU A 228 -29.80 32.60 2.53
CA GLU A 228 -30.75 33.59 2.02
C GLU A 228 -32.12 33.25 2.59
N ILE A 229 -32.53 34.11 3.52
CA ILE A 229 -33.88 34.23 4.08
C ILE A 229 -34.85 34.76 3.02
#